data_07cadbb53529704e4edc690146a64d60
#
_entry.id   07cadbb53529704e4edc690146a64d60
#
_cell.length_a   1.000
_cell.length_b   1.000
_cell.length_c   1.000
_cell.angle_alpha   90.00
_cell.angle_beta   90.00
_cell.angle_gamma   90.00
#
_symmetry.space_group_name_H-M   'P 1'
#
loop_
_entity.id
_entity.type
_entity.pdbx_description
1 polymer ?
#
loop_
_entity_poly.entity_id
_entity_poly.type
_entity_poly.pdbx_seq_one_letter_code
_entity_poly.pdbx_strand_id
1 'polypeptide(L)'
;MTVEKNIGVQIFMNNKKTIKKIFAVFLLPALLLSGCGKQSSNKTLIPGSSILPAPTKAVTEMETKKANQIDLTGVLTYVNTDDLIMHFVDIDTGTEYEVAYTGGTDIQDKYGKIIAATGTQLGQIYDVTCNKSGKATEIHGSSDAWEKNSLTGVEFDESARRVKQAGSSYVYASYAAVLSNANKINIAQIVAQDEVTLRGVGDTVYSITVDKGHGYITFQGVDAFIGGYASIGTKQLFEVTSGMLTTTQEGTYTVELQKGSLTGTKTVTVARDASVTVDFSEFTTKATQRGAVNFSITPANAVMTIDGVETDYSQPVSLAYGKHRVVLSANGYEQYVETVAVSQAYQTVVIDMTASSATTTAASSTKTATTAANKATTAADLTSGYTVNITAPEGAALYVDSVYIGLVPCSFHKSYGSKTITLSKSGYKTVSYTVLLYTSDA
;
A
#
# COMPACT_ATOMS: atom_id res chain seq x y z
N MET A 1 -28.71 17.73 -30.04
CA MET A 1 -27.69 16.88 -30.70
C MET A 1 -26.65 16.61 -29.65
N THR A 2 -26.88 15.58 -28.84
CA THR A 2 -26.08 15.25 -27.66
C THR A 2 -25.06 14.20 -28.06
N VAL A 3 -23.80 14.57 -28.10
CA VAL A 3 -22.71 13.65 -28.42
C VAL A 3 -22.32 12.93 -27.13
N GLU A 4 -22.70 11.65 -27.03
CA GLU A 4 -22.16 10.76 -26.00
C GLU A 4 -20.68 10.50 -26.31
N LYS A 5 -19.78 11.04 -25.50
CA LYS A 5 -18.39 10.61 -25.49
C LYS A 5 -18.21 9.48 -24.48
N ASN A 6 -18.30 8.25 -24.97
CA ASN A 6 -17.83 7.07 -24.24
C ASN A 6 -16.31 7.08 -24.19
N ILE A 7 -15.74 7.34 -23.03
CA ILE A 7 -14.31 7.13 -22.79
C ILE A 7 -14.17 5.72 -22.23
N GLY A 8 -13.94 4.76 -23.13
CA GLY A 8 -13.59 3.39 -22.75
C GLY A 8 -12.13 3.33 -22.30
N VAL A 9 -11.89 3.08 -21.02
CA VAL A 9 -10.57 2.69 -20.55
C VAL A 9 -10.40 1.20 -20.81
N GLN A 10 -9.74 0.86 -21.92
CA GLN A 10 -9.33 -0.52 -22.16
C GLN A 10 -8.03 -0.80 -21.42
N ILE A 11 -8.11 -1.57 -20.35
CA ILE A 11 -6.92 -2.07 -19.66
C ILE A 11 -6.48 -3.37 -20.32
N PHE A 12 -5.48 -3.29 -21.20
CA PHE A 12 -4.87 -4.47 -21.79
C PHE A 12 -3.94 -5.16 -20.81
N MET A 13 -4.35 -6.30 -20.30
CA MET A 13 -3.43 -7.20 -19.59
C MET A 13 -2.60 -7.99 -20.62
N ASN A 14 -1.37 -7.55 -20.84
CA ASN A 14 -0.44 -8.24 -21.72
C ASN A 14 0.17 -9.44 -20.99
N ASN A 15 -0.46 -10.60 -21.14
CA ASN A 15 0.01 -11.87 -20.55
C ASN A 15 0.80 -12.64 -21.61
N LYS A 16 2.09 -12.33 -21.77
CA LYS A 16 2.98 -13.16 -22.60
C LYS A 16 3.40 -14.40 -21.81
N LYS A 17 2.66 -15.48 -21.96
CA LYS A 17 3.18 -16.83 -21.75
C LYS A 17 4.13 -17.16 -22.91
N THR A 18 5.42 -17.10 -22.66
CA THR A 18 6.40 -17.71 -23.57
C THR A 18 6.93 -18.97 -22.93
N ILE A 19 6.38 -20.10 -23.33
CA ILE A 19 6.96 -21.42 -23.08
C ILE A 19 8.04 -21.62 -24.15
N LYS A 20 9.30 -21.65 -23.75
CA LYS A 20 10.36 -22.29 -24.52
C LYS A 20 11.07 -23.30 -23.66
N LYS A 21 10.78 -24.57 -23.92
CA LYS A 21 11.60 -25.70 -23.52
C LYS A 21 12.90 -25.65 -24.34
N ILE A 22 14.03 -25.58 -23.68
CA ILE A 22 15.30 -25.98 -24.26
C ILE A 22 15.99 -26.89 -23.26
N PHE A 23 16.07 -28.15 -23.66
CA PHE A 23 16.96 -29.16 -23.08
C PHE A 23 18.40 -28.82 -23.49
N ALA A 24 19.29 -28.69 -22.57
CA ALA A 24 20.71 -28.83 -22.81
C ALA A 24 21.34 -29.60 -21.66
N VAL A 25 21.71 -30.80 -21.98
CA VAL A 25 22.58 -31.69 -21.19
C VAL A 25 24.00 -31.14 -21.30
N PHE A 26 24.69 -30.89 -20.19
CA PHE A 26 26.17 -30.87 -20.15
C PHE A 26 26.71 -31.48 -18.86
N LEU A 27 27.69 -32.34 -19.06
CA LEU A 27 28.44 -33.19 -18.15
C LEU A 27 29.19 -32.41 -17.05
N LEU A 28 29.31 -33.09 -15.90
CA LEU A 28 30.27 -32.84 -14.81
C LEU A 28 31.74 -32.91 -15.28
N PRO A 29 32.66 -32.29 -14.53
CA PRO A 29 33.49 -33.12 -13.64
C PRO A 29 33.58 -32.58 -12.19
N ALA A 30 33.70 -33.55 -11.31
CA ALA A 30 33.92 -33.42 -9.89
C ALA A 30 35.36 -32.93 -9.57
N LEU A 31 35.47 -32.08 -8.56
CA LEU A 31 36.72 -31.91 -7.82
C LEU A 31 36.42 -31.83 -6.30
N LEU A 32 36.87 -32.83 -5.61
CA LEU A 32 36.85 -32.99 -4.17
C LEU A 32 37.83 -32.02 -3.52
N LEU A 33 37.41 -31.26 -2.53
CA LEU A 33 38.28 -30.80 -1.45
C LEU A 33 37.47 -30.78 -0.14
N SER A 34 37.92 -31.64 0.76
CA SER A 34 37.45 -31.88 2.12
C SER A 34 37.79 -30.69 3.03
N GLY A 35 36.79 -30.29 3.81
CA GLY A 35 36.95 -29.37 4.93
C GLY A 35 35.90 -29.67 5.99
N CYS A 36 36.33 -30.35 7.06
CA CYS A 36 35.53 -30.75 8.22
C CYS A 36 35.14 -29.54 9.07
N GLY A 37 33.86 -29.40 9.42
CA GLY A 37 33.37 -28.45 10.43
C GLY A 37 31.98 -28.81 10.82
N LYS A 38 31.84 -29.61 11.90
CA LYS A 38 30.57 -29.96 12.53
C LYS A 38 29.89 -28.72 13.12
N GLN A 39 28.64 -28.48 12.79
CA GLN A 39 27.62 -28.21 13.81
C GLN A 39 26.25 -28.47 13.25
N SER A 40 25.66 -29.58 13.71
CA SER A 40 24.25 -29.96 13.54
C SER A 40 23.41 -29.08 14.44
N SER A 41 22.54 -28.28 13.85
CA SER A 41 21.33 -27.85 14.53
C SER A 41 20.16 -28.19 13.61
N ASN A 42 19.43 -29.22 13.98
CA ASN A 42 18.14 -29.57 13.41
C ASN A 42 17.18 -28.39 13.59
N LYS A 43 17.06 -27.54 12.58
CA LYS A 43 15.91 -26.65 12.47
C LYS A 43 14.82 -27.41 11.74
N THR A 44 13.85 -27.87 12.50
CA THR A 44 12.56 -28.32 11.99
C THR A 44 11.95 -27.14 11.19
N LEU A 45 11.86 -27.30 9.89
CA LEU A 45 11.15 -26.34 9.03
C LEU A 45 9.67 -26.42 9.37
N ILE A 46 9.14 -25.42 10.01
CA ILE A 46 7.71 -25.26 10.22
C ILE A 46 7.12 -24.85 8.86
N PRO A 47 6.20 -25.61 8.25
CA PRO A 47 5.54 -25.20 7.02
C PRO A 47 4.72 -23.93 7.30
N GLY A 48 5.00 -22.84 6.60
CA GLY A 48 4.28 -21.58 6.71
C GLY A 48 5.10 -20.39 7.24
N SER A 49 6.39 -20.55 7.58
CA SER A 49 7.22 -19.38 7.86
C SER A 49 7.57 -18.70 6.54
N SER A 50 6.87 -17.60 6.26
CA SER A 50 7.28 -16.66 5.22
C SER A 50 8.68 -16.17 5.56
N ILE A 51 9.64 -16.50 4.71
CA ILE A 51 10.99 -15.97 4.82
C ILE A 51 10.86 -14.47 4.58
N LEU A 52 11.18 -13.67 5.60
CA LEU A 52 11.37 -12.23 5.39
C LEU A 52 12.32 -12.07 4.19
N PRO A 53 12.02 -11.21 3.22
CA PRO A 53 12.92 -10.99 2.11
C PRO A 53 14.26 -10.54 2.70
N ALA A 54 15.30 -11.37 2.53
CA ALA A 54 16.64 -10.95 2.88
C ALA A 54 16.99 -9.73 2.03
N PRO A 55 17.71 -8.74 2.57
CA PRO A 55 18.15 -7.58 1.81
C PRO A 55 18.89 -8.05 0.56
N THR A 56 18.33 -7.75 -0.59
CA THR A 56 18.76 -8.35 -1.87
C THR A 56 20.09 -7.82 -2.38
N LYS A 57 20.63 -6.75 -1.76
CA LYS A 57 21.93 -6.17 -2.06
C LYS A 57 22.58 -5.66 -0.77
N ALA A 58 23.84 -5.98 -0.58
CA ALA A 58 24.65 -5.35 0.46
C ALA A 58 24.79 -3.84 0.17
N VAL A 59 24.77 -3.04 1.22
CA VAL A 59 25.17 -1.63 1.11
C VAL A 59 26.63 -1.61 0.67
N THR A 60 26.92 -0.96 -0.44
CA THR A 60 28.32 -0.77 -0.85
C THR A 60 28.95 0.20 0.15
N GLU A 61 29.86 -0.30 0.99
CA GLU A 61 30.66 0.59 1.83
C GLU A 61 31.52 1.47 0.93
N MET A 62 31.37 2.78 1.06
CA MET A 62 32.28 3.74 0.44
C MET A 62 33.54 3.86 1.27
N GLU A 63 34.70 3.88 0.62
CA GLU A 63 35.96 4.17 1.31
C GLU A 63 35.90 5.58 1.90
N THR A 64 36.09 5.67 3.21
CA THR A 64 36.11 6.95 3.91
C THR A 64 37.52 7.54 3.83
N LYS A 65 37.65 8.77 3.36
CA LYS A 65 38.93 9.49 3.30
C LYS A 65 39.00 10.54 4.40
N LYS A 66 40.20 10.77 4.93
CA LYS A 66 40.40 11.88 5.87
C LYS A 66 40.39 13.19 5.11
N ALA A 67 39.62 14.15 5.61
CA ALA A 67 39.64 15.50 5.11
C ALA A 67 41.00 16.15 5.36
N ASN A 68 41.54 16.86 4.38
CA ASN A 68 42.76 17.58 4.50
C ASN A 68 42.72 18.86 3.66
N GLN A 69 42.50 20.00 4.30
CA GLN A 69 42.39 21.34 3.67
C GLN A 69 41.42 21.31 2.49
N ILE A 70 40.16 20.96 2.77
CA ILE A 70 39.09 20.94 1.78
C ILE A 70 37.94 21.83 2.22
N ASP A 71 37.25 22.39 1.23
CA ASP A 71 35.92 22.93 1.36
C ASP A 71 35.00 21.97 0.61
N LEU A 72 33.96 21.50 1.23
CA LEU A 72 32.99 20.59 0.60
C LEU A 72 31.58 20.90 1.02
N THR A 73 30.64 20.65 0.13
CA THR A 73 29.22 20.53 0.49
C THR A 73 28.89 19.05 0.56
N GLY A 74 28.42 18.58 1.72
CA GLY A 74 28.26 17.15 1.94
C GLY A 74 27.07 16.77 2.81
N VAL A 75 26.57 15.54 2.60
CA VAL A 75 25.54 14.91 3.43
C VAL A 75 26.18 14.34 4.68
N LEU A 76 25.73 14.77 5.85
CA LEU A 76 26.16 14.23 7.14
C LEU A 76 25.62 12.79 7.31
N THR A 77 26.51 11.81 7.42
CA THR A 77 26.15 10.39 7.53
C THR A 77 26.47 9.77 8.88
N TYR A 78 27.38 10.38 9.64
CA TYR A 78 27.81 9.86 10.92
C TYR A 78 28.29 10.99 11.83
N VAL A 79 28.03 10.88 13.13
CA VAL A 79 28.54 11.79 14.18
C VAL A 79 29.03 10.94 15.35
N ASN A 80 30.28 11.16 15.73
CA ASN A 80 30.85 10.64 16.96
C ASN A 80 31.33 11.81 17.83
N THR A 81 30.63 12.05 18.92
CA THR A 81 30.94 13.16 19.84
C THR A 81 32.08 12.86 20.80
N ASP A 82 32.40 11.61 21.02
CA ASP A 82 33.49 11.19 21.92
C ASP A 82 34.85 11.35 21.22
N ASP A 83 34.92 10.95 19.95
CA ASP A 83 36.12 11.08 19.14
C ASP A 83 36.19 12.42 18.39
N LEU A 84 35.13 13.21 18.45
CA LEU A 84 35.01 14.51 17.74
C LEU A 84 35.15 14.33 16.22
N ILE A 85 34.42 13.38 15.64
CA ILE A 85 34.46 13.04 14.22
C ILE A 85 33.06 13.09 13.63
N MET A 86 32.98 13.60 12.39
CA MET A 86 31.79 13.54 11.53
C MET A 86 32.16 12.98 10.17
N HIS A 87 31.24 12.22 9.53
CA HIS A 87 31.41 11.79 8.15
C HIS A 87 30.45 12.52 7.23
N PHE A 88 30.97 12.99 6.11
CA PHE A 88 30.20 13.66 5.07
C PHE A 88 30.43 12.99 3.72
N VAL A 89 29.34 12.70 3.02
CA VAL A 89 29.38 12.32 1.60
C VAL A 89 29.31 13.59 0.78
N ASP A 90 30.40 13.93 0.11
CA ASP A 90 30.52 15.06 -0.79
C ASP A 90 29.53 14.93 -1.95
N ILE A 91 28.72 15.98 -2.16
CA ILE A 91 27.67 15.95 -3.18
C ILE A 91 28.20 16.08 -4.62
N ASP A 92 29.42 16.52 -4.81
CA ASP A 92 30.04 16.68 -6.13
C ASP A 92 30.72 15.39 -6.58
N THR A 93 31.40 14.71 -5.66
CA THR A 93 32.25 13.56 -5.99
C THR A 93 31.70 12.21 -5.52
N GLY A 94 30.79 12.21 -4.55
CA GLY A 94 30.31 11.00 -3.86
C GLY A 94 31.35 10.39 -2.92
N THR A 95 32.46 11.09 -2.68
CA THR A 95 33.48 10.62 -1.74
C THR A 95 33.02 10.87 -0.31
N GLU A 96 33.20 9.88 0.56
CA GLU A 96 32.94 10.06 1.98
C GLU A 96 34.21 10.55 2.69
N TYR A 97 34.09 11.64 3.40
CA TYR A 97 35.17 12.24 4.17
C TYR A 97 34.93 12.13 5.66
N GLU A 98 35.95 11.65 6.39
CA GLU A 98 36.04 11.75 7.84
C GLU A 98 36.61 13.14 8.19
N VAL A 99 35.82 13.92 8.90
CA VAL A 99 36.14 15.30 9.31
C VAL A 99 36.24 15.36 10.82
N ALA A 100 37.42 15.67 11.34
CA ALA A 100 37.57 15.97 12.76
C ALA A 100 37.07 17.39 13.07
N TYR A 101 36.45 17.58 14.21
CA TYR A 101 36.03 18.90 14.69
C TYR A 101 36.54 19.17 16.11
N THR A 102 36.37 20.35 16.63
CA THR A 102 36.82 20.77 17.97
C THR A 102 35.75 21.59 18.64
N GLY A 103 35.93 21.89 19.93
CA GLY A 103 35.04 22.85 20.63
C GLY A 103 35.08 24.27 20.08
N GLY A 104 36.06 24.58 19.22
CA GLY A 104 36.14 25.87 18.53
C GLY A 104 35.62 25.87 17.11
N THR A 105 35.10 24.75 16.61
CA THR A 105 34.44 24.66 15.31
C THR A 105 33.11 25.39 15.35
N ASP A 106 32.91 26.32 14.41
CA ASP A 106 31.61 27.01 14.27
C ASP A 106 30.61 26.08 13.58
N ILE A 107 29.61 25.62 14.34
CA ILE A 107 28.57 24.72 13.83
C ILE A 107 27.24 25.47 13.83
N GLN A 108 26.60 25.60 12.66
CA GLN A 108 25.35 26.32 12.50
C GLN A 108 24.31 25.49 11.74
N ASP A 109 23.04 25.72 12.07
CA ASP A 109 21.94 25.21 11.24
C ASP A 109 21.80 26.02 9.94
N LYS A 110 20.91 25.60 9.06
CA LYS A 110 20.67 26.30 7.76
C LYS A 110 20.12 27.73 7.88
N TYR A 111 19.78 28.15 9.10
CA TYR A 111 19.28 29.51 9.37
C TYR A 111 20.36 30.38 10.05
N GLY A 112 21.58 29.88 10.18
CA GLY A 112 22.69 30.59 10.80
C GLY A 112 22.67 30.56 12.33
N LYS A 113 21.85 29.73 12.95
CA LYS A 113 21.82 29.57 14.40
C LYS A 113 22.93 28.61 14.82
N ILE A 114 23.79 29.05 15.76
CA ILE A 114 24.81 28.20 16.38
C ILE A 114 24.15 27.03 17.12
N ILE A 115 24.60 25.83 16.84
CA ILE A 115 24.15 24.59 17.45
C ILE A 115 25.35 23.78 17.98
N ALA A 116 25.11 22.88 18.93
CA ALA A 116 26.12 21.90 19.32
C ALA A 116 26.24 20.78 18.26
N ALA A 117 27.36 20.06 18.25
CA ALA A 117 27.55 18.90 17.37
C ALA A 117 26.42 17.84 17.53
N THR A 118 25.90 17.66 18.76
CA THR A 118 24.73 16.82 19.04
C THR A 118 23.42 17.33 18.47
N GLY A 119 23.38 18.60 18.05
CA GLY A 119 22.21 19.20 17.40
C GLY A 119 22.23 19.08 15.88
N THR A 120 23.30 18.53 15.30
CA THR A 120 23.36 18.24 13.88
C THR A 120 22.46 17.07 13.52
N GLN A 121 21.92 17.07 12.29
CA GLN A 121 20.98 16.04 11.85
C GLN A 121 21.60 15.17 10.76
N LEU A 122 21.58 13.87 10.95
CA LEU A 122 22.01 12.91 9.93
C LEU A 122 21.11 13.06 8.68
N GLY A 123 21.74 12.98 7.53
CA GLY A 123 21.10 13.19 6.24
C GLY A 123 20.92 14.67 5.85
N GLN A 124 21.21 15.62 6.74
CA GLN A 124 21.24 17.05 6.40
C GLN A 124 22.49 17.34 5.56
N ILE A 125 22.37 18.33 4.65
CA ILE A 125 23.47 18.80 3.81
C ILE A 125 24.11 20.01 4.49
N TYR A 126 25.45 19.95 4.63
CA TYR A 126 26.26 20.99 5.26
C TYR A 126 27.36 21.46 4.31
N ASP A 127 27.69 22.74 4.41
CA ASP A 127 28.90 23.33 3.85
C ASP A 127 29.99 23.25 4.93
N VAL A 128 31.11 22.61 4.62
CA VAL A 128 32.17 22.28 5.57
C VAL A 128 33.50 22.85 5.09
N THR A 129 34.14 23.65 5.94
CA THR A 129 35.47 24.19 5.69
C THR A 129 36.48 23.57 6.63
N CYS A 130 37.53 22.96 6.08
CA CYS A 130 38.60 22.32 6.82
C CYS A 130 39.93 23.05 6.67
N ASN A 131 40.63 23.20 7.78
CA ASN A 131 41.97 23.77 7.79
C ASN A 131 43.04 22.76 7.26
N LYS A 132 44.32 23.20 7.17
CA LYS A 132 45.45 22.40 6.66
C LYS A 132 45.70 21.13 7.45
N SER A 133 45.26 21.02 8.69
CA SER A 133 45.36 19.82 9.52
C SER A 133 44.12 18.90 9.41
N GLY A 134 43.23 19.17 8.50
CA GLY A 134 42.01 18.36 8.28
C GLY A 134 40.97 18.50 9.37
N LYS A 135 41.01 19.59 10.15
CA LYS A 135 39.99 19.87 11.17
C LYS A 135 39.01 20.91 10.64
N ALA A 136 37.72 20.66 10.83
CA ALA A 136 36.70 21.61 10.49
C ALA A 136 36.85 22.92 11.29
N THR A 137 36.81 24.03 10.60
CA THR A 137 36.68 25.38 11.18
C THR A 137 35.20 25.79 11.21
N GLU A 138 34.47 25.42 10.17
CA GLU A 138 33.05 25.74 9.98
C GLU A 138 32.30 24.51 9.48
N ILE A 139 31.07 24.29 10.01
CA ILE A 139 30.11 23.28 9.58
C ILE A 139 28.74 23.96 9.60
N HIS A 140 28.31 24.49 8.48
CA HIS A 140 27.07 25.26 8.36
C HIS A 140 26.04 24.49 7.55
N GLY A 141 24.79 24.40 8.02
CA GLY A 141 23.71 23.84 7.23
C GLY A 141 23.58 24.59 5.91
N SER A 142 23.71 23.88 4.78
CA SER A 142 23.76 24.53 3.47
C SER A 142 22.45 25.26 3.15
N SER A 143 22.57 26.53 2.79
CA SER A 143 21.42 27.37 2.38
C SER A 143 20.84 26.97 1.03
N ASP A 144 21.64 26.32 0.19
CA ASP A 144 21.25 25.87 -1.14
C ASP A 144 20.49 24.54 -1.10
N ALA A 145 20.49 23.87 0.06
CA ALA A 145 19.81 22.61 0.25
C ALA A 145 18.31 22.81 0.48
N TRP A 146 17.53 22.12 -0.34
CA TRP A 146 16.09 21.99 -0.12
C TRP A 146 15.77 20.69 0.62
N GLU A 147 14.60 20.67 1.26
CA GLU A 147 14.12 19.53 2.04
C GLU A 147 12.63 19.31 1.77
N LYS A 148 12.23 18.03 1.65
CA LYS A 148 10.85 17.60 1.54
C LYS A 148 10.61 16.48 2.56
N ASN A 149 9.84 16.83 3.57
CA ASN A 149 9.61 15.99 4.77
C ASN A 149 8.33 15.15 4.66
N SER A 150 8.28 14.08 5.45
CA SER A 150 7.08 13.28 5.68
C SER A 150 6.43 12.75 4.40
N LEU A 151 7.24 12.35 3.43
CA LEU A 151 6.75 11.79 2.18
C LEU A 151 6.41 10.32 2.38
N THR A 152 5.20 9.93 1.99
CA THR A 152 4.72 8.54 2.01
C THR A 152 4.33 8.10 0.61
N GLY A 153 4.27 6.79 0.37
CA GLY A 153 3.95 6.25 -0.96
C GLY A 153 5.03 6.56 -1.99
N VAL A 154 6.29 6.61 -1.56
CA VAL A 154 7.41 6.81 -2.47
C VAL A 154 7.72 5.54 -3.23
N GLU A 155 8.02 5.68 -4.51
CA GLU A 155 8.45 4.60 -5.39
C GLU A 155 9.82 4.93 -5.98
N PHE A 156 10.76 3.97 -5.89
CA PHE A 156 12.11 4.12 -6.41
C PHE A 156 12.29 3.33 -7.72
N ASP A 157 12.73 4.04 -8.75
CA ASP A 157 13.21 3.43 -10.00
C ASP A 157 14.74 3.48 -9.98
N GLU A 158 15.36 2.39 -9.55
CA GLU A 158 16.82 2.29 -9.46
C GLU A 158 17.49 2.40 -10.84
N SER A 159 16.84 1.93 -11.89
CA SER A 159 17.40 1.94 -13.25
C SER A 159 17.50 3.35 -13.81
N ALA A 160 16.46 4.16 -13.57
CA ALA A 160 16.41 5.56 -13.97
C ALA A 160 16.94 6.51 -12.88
N ARG A 161 17.28 6.01 -11.69
CA ARG A 161 17.66 6.79 -10.50
C ARG A 161 16.64 7.88 -10.20
N ARG A 162 15.38 7.47 -10.12
CA ARG A 162 14.28 8.38 -9.84
C ARG A 162 13.50 7.93 -8.61
N VAL A 163 13.11 8.91 -7.81
CA VAL A 163 12.09 8.74 -6.78
C VAL A 163 10.82 9.46 -7.21
N LYS A 164 9.70 8.74 -7.17
CA LYS A 164 8.38 9.25 -7.52
C LYS A 164 7.53 9.35 -6.27
N GLN A 165 6.78 10.44 -6.15
CA GLN A 165 5.85 10.65 -5.04
C GLN A 165 4.73 11.60 -5.47
N ALA A 166 3.48 11.17 -5.35
CA ALA A 166 2.27 11.97 -5.62
C ALA A 166 2.33 12.80 -6.94
N GLY A 167 2.80 12.16 -8.03
CA GLY A 167 2.93 12.80 -9.34
C GLY A 167 4.22 13.62 -9.56
N SER A 168 5.00 13.88 -8.52
CA SER A 168 6.32 14.47 -8.62
C SER A 168 7.40 13.40 -8.86
N SER A 169 8.48 13.77 -9.56
CA SER A 169 9.61 12.87 -9.82
C SER A 169 10.91 13.60 -9.65
N TYR A 170 11.82 13.06 -8.84
CA TYR A 170 13.13 13.63 -8.54
C TYR A 170 14.23 12.67 -9.01
N VAL A 171 15.34 13.21 -9.48
CA VAL A 171 16.54 12.42 -9.77
C VAL A 171 17.36 12.31 -8.49
N TYR A 172 17.92 11.14 -8.17
CA TYR A 172 18.86 11.00 -7.07
C TYR A 172 20.26 10.62 -7.57
N ALA A 173 21.28 11.10 -6.86
CA ALA A 173 22.67 10.76 -7.17
C ALA A 173 22.94 9.27 -6.96
N SER A 174 23.81 8.65 -7.76
CA SER A 174 24.15 7.23 -7.61
C SER A 174 24.79 6.89 -6.26
N TYR A 175 25.32 7.90 -5.59
CA TYR A 175 25.94 7.88 -4.27
C TYR A 175 25.09 8.60 -3.21
N ALA A 176 23.81 8.85 -3.48
CA ALA A 176 22.93 9.45 -2.48
C ALA A 176 22.98 8.68 -1.17
N ALA A 177 23.15 9.40 -0.07
CA ALA A 177 23.14 8.80 1.25
C ALA A 177 21.73 8.36 1.62
N VAL A 178 21.53 7.08 1.85
CA VAL A 178 20.25 6.50 2.28
C VAL A 178 20.38 6.03 3.71
N LEU A 179 19.62 6.62 4.61
CA LEU A 179 19.75 6.43 6.04
C LEU A 179 18.43 5.97 6.69
N SER A 180 18.52 5.03 7.61
CA SER A 180 17.42 4.60 8.48
C SER A 180 17.98 4.36 9.88
N ASN A 181 17.39 5.04 10.87
CA ASN A 181 17.81 4.91 12.27
C ASN A 181 19.35 5.04 12.47
N ALA A 182 19.93 6.09 11.89
CA ALA A 182 21.36 6.39 11.88
C ALA A 182 22.26 5.37 11.17
N ASN A 183 21.69 4.37 10.49
CA ASN A 183 22.45 3.39 9.71
C ASN A 183 22.28 3.67 8.22
N LYS A 184 23.35 3.40 7.44
CA LYS A 184 23.25 3.38 5.99
C LYS A 184 22.49 2.13 5.56
N ILE A 185 21.53 2.29 4.69
CA ILE A 185 20.72 1.20 4.12
C ILE A 185 20.75 1.23 2.59
N ASN A 186 20.32 0.15 1.96
CA ASN A 186 20.09 0.15 0.52
C ASN A 186 18.71 0.75 0.21
N ILE A 187 18.61 1.52 -0.87
CA ILE A 187 17.35 2.13 -1.32
C ILE A 187 16.25 1.09 -1.57
N ALA A 188 16.62 -0.12 -1.99
CA ALA A 188 15.70 -1.24 -2.19
C ALA A 188 15.03 -1.74 -0.90
N GLN A 189 15.52 -1.32 0.27
CA GLN A 189 14.91 -1.64 1.56
C GLN A 189 13.78 -0.68 1.94
N ILE A 190 13.63 0.44 1.23
CA ILE A 190 12.55 1.38 1.45
C ILE A 190 11.31 0.88 0.72
N VAL A 191 10.19 0.83 1.42
CA VAL A 191 8.89 0.42 0.88
C VAL A 191 7.88 1.58 0.87
N ALA A 192 6.79 1.44 0.14
CA ALA A 192 5.79 2.49 0.02
C ALA A 192 5.12 2.89 1.37
N GLN A 193 5.18 2.02 2.37
CA GLN A 193 4.67 2.29 3.72
C GLN A 193 5.58 3.21 4.54
N ASP A 194 6.85 3.33 4.15
CA ASP A 194 7.80 4.17 4.88
C ASP A 194 7.48 5.66 4.70
N GLU A 195 7.78 6.43 5.72
CA GLU A 195 7.79 7.89 5.68
C GLU A 195 9.24 8.34 5.52
N VAL A 196 9.51 9.11 4.48
CA VAL A 196 10.87 9.52 4.15
C VAL A 196 10.98 11.03 4.00
N THR A 197 12.19 11.53 4.26
CA THR A 197 12.60 12.90 3.93
C THR A 197 13.63 12.85 2.81
N LEU A 198 13.41 13.66 1.77
CA LEU A 198 14.34 13.88 0.68
C LEU A 198 15.06 15.22 0.87
N ARG A 199 16.38 15.23 0.70
CA ARG A 199 17.18 16.48 0.67
C ARG A 199 18.05 16.50 -0.56
N GLY A 200 18.16 17.69 -1.15
CA GLY A 200 18.90 17.86 -2.40
C GLY A 200 19.40 19.28 -2.59
N VAL A 201 20.19 19.45 -3.65
CA VAL A 201 20.67 20.73 -4.14
C VAL A 201 20.34 20.80 -5.64
N GLY A 202 19.84 21.94 -6.12
CA GLY A 202 19.32 22.03 -7.49
C GLY A 202 18.20 21.01 -7.73
N ASP A 203 18.31 20.23 -8.80
CA ASP A 203 17.30 19.21 -9.17
C ASP A 203 17.64 17.80 -8.68
N THR A 204 18.72 17.63 -7.90
CA THR A 204 19.24 16.32 -7.52
C THR A 204 19.07 16.06 -6.02
N VAL A 205 18.55 14.87 -5.69
CA VAL A 205 18.47 14.33 -4.32
C VAL A 205 19.81 13.71 -3.97
N TYR A 206 20.39 14.13 -2.87
CA TYR A 206 21.65 13.58 -2.34
C TYR A 206 21.47 12.83 -1.02
N SER A 207 20.33 13.04 -0.36
CA SER A 207 20.02 12.37 0.90
C SER A 207 18.57 11.89 0.94
N ILE A 208 18.38 10.67 1.41
CA ILE A 208 17.10 10.03 1.66
C ILE A 208 17.13 9.47 3.07
N THR A 209 16.31 10.00 3.96
CA THR A 209 16.21 9.51 5.34
C THR A 209 14.86 8.88 5.59
N VAL A 210 14.84 7.70 6.19
CA VAL A 210 13.60 7.02 6.61
C VAL A 210 13.25 7.54 7.99
N ASP A 211 12.22 8.38 8.07
CA ASP A 211 11.76 8.99 9.31
C ASP A 211 10.94 7.99 10.14
N LYS A 212 10.01 7.29 9.47
CA LYS A 212 9.30 6.14 10.03
C LYS A 212 9.45 4.95 9.07
N GLY A 213 10.07 3.92 9.56
CA GLY A 213 10.26 2.68 8.82
C GLY A 213 9.05 1.76 8.92
N HIS A 214 9.18 0.61 8.33
CA HIS A 214 8.16 -0.44 8.35
C HIS A 214 8.59 -1.61 9.21
N GLY A 215 7.61 -2.43 9.55
CA GLY A 215 7.78 -3.77 10.08
C GLY A 215 6.72 -4.69 9.48
N TYR A 216 6.63 -5.87 10.01
CA TYR A 216 5.80 -6.93 9.45
C TYR A 216 4.83 -7.45 10.50
N ILE A 217 3.58 -7.67 10.08
CA ILE A 217 2.56 -8.34 10.89
C ILE A 217 2.29 -9.69 10.26
N THR A 218 2.50 -10.77 11.02
CA THR A 218 2.05 -12.11 10.70
C THR A 218 0.79 -12.42 11.49
N PHE A 219 -0.09 -13.21 10.90
CA PHE A 219 -1.39 -13.54 11.49
C PHE A 219 -1.44 -15.03 11.81
N GLN A 220 -1.89 -15.35 13.01
CA GLN A 220 -2.08 -16.71 13.48
C GLN A 220 -3.52 -16.93 13.95
N GLY A 221 -4.04 -18.16 13.86
CA GLY A 221 -5.38 -18.48 14.32
C GLY A 221 -6.51 -17.83 13.54
N VAL A 222 -6.28 -17.54 12.25
CA VAL A 222 -7.22 -16.79 11.39
C VAL A 222 -8.22 -17.67 10.64
N ASP A 223 -8.23 -18.99 10.86
CA ASP A 223 -9.00 -19.95 10.05
C ASP A 223 -10.50 -19.62 10.00
N ALA A 224 -11.05 -19.12 11.10
CA ALA A 224 -12.45 -18.70 11.17
C ALA A 224 -12.76 -17.45 10.31
N PHE A 225 -11.74 -16.65 9.98
CA PHE A 225 -11.85 -15.40 9.25
C PHE A 225 -11.46 -15.52 7.77
N ILE A 226 -10.93 -16.65 7.30
CA ILE A 226 -10.48 -16.82 5.90
C ILE A 226 -11.62 -16.49 4.94
N GLY A 227 -11.34 -15.62 3.95
CA GLY A 227 -12.33 -15.06 3.01
C GLY A 227 -13.15 -13.90 3.57
N GLY A 228 -12.84 -13.44 4.79
CA GLY A 228 -13.30 -12.18 5.35
C GLY A 228 -12.29 -11.06 5.09
N TYR A 229 -12.36 -9.98 5.86
CA TYR A 229 -11.51 -8.81 5.72
C TYR A 229 -10.69 -8.57 6.98
N ALA A 230 -9.46 -8.09 6.76
CA ALA A 230 -8.58 -7.58 7.80
C ALA A 230 -8.37 -6.10 7.59
N SER A 231 -8.46 -5.31 8.66
CA SER A 231 -8.07 -3.91 8.67
C SER A 231 -6.93 -3.66 9.65
N ILE A 232 -6.00 -2.77 9.30
CA ILE A 232 -4.94 -2.29 10.19
C ILE A 232 -5.07 -0.78 10.29
N GLY A 233 -5.49 -0.31 11.47
CA GLY A 233 -5.87 1.08 11.65
C GLY A 233 -6.94 1.50 10.64
N THR A 234 -6.77 2.71 10.07
CA THR A 234 -7.72 3.26 9.08
C THR A 234 -7.19 3.20 7.63
N LYS A 235 -5.97 2.70 7.44
CA LYS A 235 -5.25 2.86 6.16
C LYS A 235 -5.14 1.57 5.34
N GLN A 236 -5.22 0.42 5.95
CA GLN A 236 -5.02 -0.86 5.27
C GLN A 236 -6.26 -1.74 5.42
N LEU A 237 -6.73 -2.26 4.30
CA LEU A 237 -7.84 -3.21 4.21
C LEU A 237 -7.50 -4.27 3.15
N PHE A 238 -7.59 -5.55 3.52
CA PHE A 238 -7.27 -6.67 2.63
C PHE A 238 -8.04 -7.93 3.02
N GLU A 239 -8.11 -8.89 2.11
CA GLU A 239 -8.76 -10.17 2.35
C GLU A 239 -7.93 -11.04 3.29
N VAL A 240 -8.59 -11.73 4.23
CA VAL A 240 -7.94 -12.70 5.13
C VAL A 240 -7.66 -13.99 4.39
N THR A 241 -6.38 -14.34 4.32
CA THR A 241 -5.89 -15.57 3.74
C THR A 241 -5.02 -16.34 4.74
N SER A 242 -4.86 -17.65 4.51
CA SER A 242 -3.99 -18.47 5.36
C SER A 242 -2.53 -18.04 5.21
N GLY A 243 -1.81 -17.94 6.34
CA GLY A 243 -0.39 -17.59 6.35
C GLY A 243 -0.09 -16.18 5.85
N MET A 244 -1.04 -15.26 5.92
CA MET A 244 -0.84 -13.89 5.45
C MET A 244 0.21 -13.14 6.27
N LEU A 245 0.97 -12.34 5.57
CA LEU A 245 1.92 -11.38 6.13
C LEU A 245 1.66 -10.03 5.47
N THR A 246 1.70 -8.97 6.26
CA THR A 246 1.57 -7.61 5.73
C THR A 246 2.69 -6.72 6.22
N THR A 247 3.08 -5.78 5.36
CA THR A 247 4.03 -4.73 5.69
C THR A 247 3.25 -3.50 6.18
N THR A 248 3.65 -2.97 7.32
CA THR A 248 2.95 -1.83 7.96
C THR A 248 4.01 -0.87 8.51
N GLN A 249 3.76 0.43 8.43
CA GLN A 249 4.63 1.42 9.06
C GLN A 249 4.80 1.13 10.56
N GLU A 250 5.97 1.43 11.14
CA GLU A 250 6.15 1.32 12.59
C GLU A 250 5.13 2.18 13.35
N GLY A 251 4.61 1.64 14.45
CA GLY A 251 3.57 2.29 15.23
C GLY A 251 2.67 1.30 15.97
N THR A 252 1.68 1.82 16.66
CA THR A 252 0.68 1.00 17.34
C THR A 252 -0.66 1.08 16.60
N TYR A 253 -1.22 -0.08 16.30
CA TYR A 253 -2.41 -0.23 15.48
C TYR A 253 -3.44 -1.11 16.13
N THR A 254 -4.71 -0.81 15.87
CA THR A 254 -5.79 -1.75 16.04
C THR A 254 -5.89 -2.59 14.78
N VAL A 255 -5.81 -3.90 14.93
CA VAL A 255 -6.03 -4.89 13.88
C VAL A 255 -7.38 -5.51 14.11
N GLU A 256 -8.24 -5.45 13.10
CA GLU A 256 -9.57 -6.04 13.14
C GLU A 256 -9.72 -7.04 12.00
N LEU A 257 -10.21 -8.25 12.34
CA LEU A 257 -10.64 -9.24 11.37
C LEU A 257 -12.15 -9.36 11.42
N GLN A 258 -12.78 -9.41 10.25
CA GLN A 258 -14.23 -9.54 10.12
C GLN A 258 -14.61 -10.55 9.06
N LYS A 259 -15.56 -11.45 9.40
CA LYS A 259 -16.23 -12.35 8.45
C LYS A 259 -17.68 -12.57 8.86
N GLY A 260 -18.61 -12.03 8.08
CA GLY A 260 -20.02 -12.02 8.44
C GLY A 260 -20.24 -11.27 9.77
N SER A 261 -20.78 -11.97 10.77
CA SER A 261 -20.96 -11.42 12.12
C SER A 261 -19.79 -11.68 13.08
N LEU A 262 -18.79 -12.44 12.64
CA LEU A 262 -17.61 -12.72 13.45
C LEU A 262 -16.64 -11.55 13.32
N THR A 263 -16.25 -10.96 14.44
CA THR A 263 -15.25 -9.89 14.52
C THR A 263 -14.26 -10.23 15.60
N GLY A 264 -12.98 -10.04 15.29
CA GLY A 264 -11.88 -10.16 16.24
C GLY A 264 -11.03 -8.90 16.19
N THR A 265 -10.70 -8.34 17.34
CA THR A 265 -9.93 -7.09 17.43
C THR A 265 -8.74 -7.26 18.35
N LYS A 266 -7.57 -6.85 17.90
CA LYS A 266 -6.30 -6.86 18.65
C LYS A 266 -5.57 -5.54 18.49
N THR A 267 -4.82 -5.14 19.52
CA THR A 267 -3.87 -4.04 19.41
C THR A 267 -2.47 -4.61 19.26
N VAL A 268 -1.71 -4.09 18.30
CA VAL A 268 -0.34 -4.51 18.01
C VAL A 268 0.58 -3.32 17.89
N THR A 269 1.80 -3.44 18.38
CA THR A 269 2.87 -2.47 18.14
C THR A 269 3.88 -3.08 17.15
N VAL A 270 4.03 -2.40 16.03
CA VAL A 270 4.97 -2.75 14.96
C VAL A 270 6.23 -1.93 15.18
N ALA A 271 7.35 -2.60 15.36
CA ALA A 271 8.66 -1.96 15.42
C ALA A 271 9.34 -2.03 14.05
N ARG A 272 10.23 -1.07 13.79
CA ARG A 272 11.01 -0.98 12.55
C ARG A 272 11.80 -2.26 12.32
N ASP A 273 11.79 -2.76 11.10
CA ASP A 273 12.50 -3.95 10.62
C ASP A 273 12.17 -5.24 11.41
N ALA A 274 11.14 -5.21 12.25
CA ALA A 274 10.73 -6.32 13.07
C ALA A 274 9.44 -6.98 12.58
N SER A 275 9.30 -8.28 12.90
CA SER A 275 8.06 -9.01 12.67
C SER A 275 7.34 -9.22 14.00
N VAL A 276 6.05 -8.96 14.01
CA VAL A 276 5.17 -9.25 15.14
C VAL A 276 4.05 -10.18 14.71
N THR A 277 3.74 -11.18 15.54
CA THR A 277 2.65 -12.11 15.29
C THR A 277 1.42 -11.69 16.10
N VAL A 278 0.28 -11.58 15.41
CA VAL A 278 -1.02 -11.34 16.04
C VAL A 278 -1.83 -12.62 16.00
N ASP A 279 -2.15 -13.15 17.19
CA ASP A 279 -2.89 -14.40 17.33
C ASP A 279 -4.38 -14.13 17.54
N PHE A 280 -5.21 -14.68 16.64
CA PHE A 280 -6.67 -14.63 16.67
C PHE A 280 -7.31 -15.97 17.04
N SER A 281 -6.54 -16.93 17.55
CA SER A 281 -7.05 -18.27 17.91
C SER A 281 -8.20 -18.23 18.92
N GLU A 282 -8.26 -17.22 19.78
CA GLU A 282 -9.34 -17.06 20.76
C GLU A 282 -10.71 -16.74 20.14
N PHE A 283 -10.71 -16.19 18.91
CA PHE A 283 -11.93 -15.88 18.15
C PHE A 283 -12.43 -17.11 17.38
N THR A 284 -12.04 -18.31 17.78
CA THR A 284 -12.58 -19.56 17.24
C THR A 284 -14.08 -19.57 17.43
N THR A 285 -14.77 -19.93 16.40
CA THR A 285 -16.22 -19.99 16.30
C THR A 285 -16.86 -20.61 17.55
N LYS A 286 -17.37 -19.83 18.47
CA LYS A 286 -18.62 -20.15 19.14
C LYS A 286 -19.53 -20.58 18.00
N ALA A 287 -20.05 -21.81 18.02
CA ALA A 287 -20.88 -22.35 16.94
C ALA A 287 -21.80 -21.26 16.46
N THR A 288 -21.48 -20.69 15.27
CA THR A 288 -22.16 -19.52 14.76
C THR A 288 -23.61 -19.92 14.61
N GLN A 289 -24.50 -19.37 15.42
CA GLN A 289 -25.91 -19.68 15.32
C GLN A 289 -26.32 -19.41 13.88
N ARG A 290 -26.94 -20.37 13.25
CA ARG A 290 -27.35 -20.29 11.86
C ARG A 290 -28.86 -20.36 11.79
N GLY A 291 -29.42 -19.59 10.88
CA GLY A 291 -30.85 -19.65 10.53
C GLY A 291 -31.04 -20.15 9.11
N ALA A 292 -32.08 -20.90 8.87
CA ALA A 292 -32.56 -21.22 7.54
C ALA A 292 -33.41 -20.06 7.01
N VAL A 293 -32.97 -19.43 5.92
CA VAL A 293 -33.69 -18.31 5.29
C VAL A 293 -34.33 -18.80 3.99
N ASN A 294 -35.65 -18.75 3.94
CA ASN A 294 -36.40 -19.04 2.73
C ASN A 294 -36.61 -17.75 1.94
N PHE A 295 -36.07 -17.68 0.73
CA PHE A 295 -36.24 -16.53 -0.15
C PHE A 295 -37.37 -16.76 -1.13
N SER A 296 -38.35 -15.85 -1.15
CA SER A 296 -39.41 -15.80 -2.16
C SER A 296 -39.14 -14.59 -3.04
N ILE A 297 -38.66 -14.81 -4.25
CA ILE A 297 -38.17 -13.75 -5.13
C ILE A 297 -39.00 -13.70 -6.41
N THR A 298 -39.41 -12.48 -6.77
CA THR A 298 -40.06 -12.18 -8.06
C THR A 298 -39.16 -11.24 -8.86
N PRO A 299 -38.75 -11.61 -10.10
CA PRO A 299 -39.08 -12.84 -10.84
C PRO A 299 -38.28 -14.05 -10.33
N ALA A 300 -38.85 -15.24 -10.48
CA ALA A 300 -38.25 -16.50 -9.97
C ALA A 300 -36.94 -16.91 -10.66
N ASN A 301 -36.59 -16.27 -11.77
CA ASN A 301 -35.33 -16.51 -12.50
C ASN A 301 -34.23 -15.51 -12.13
N ALA A 302 -34.38 -14.77 -11.05
CA ALA A 302 -33.34 -13.86 -10.59
C ALA A 302 -32.13 -14.66 -10.11
N VAL A 303 -30.94 -14.15 -10.44
CA VAL A 303 -29.67 -14.66 -9.87
C VAL A 303 -29.42 -13.93 -8.55
N MET A 304 -29.19 -14.70 -7.48
CA MET A 304 -28.94 -14.18 -6.14
C MET A 304 -27.47 -14.36 -5.77
N THR A 305 -26.87 -13.30 -5.22
CA THR A 305 -25.60 -13.42 -4.49
C THR A 305 -25.80 -12.98 -3.05
N ILE A 306 -25.22 -13.73 -2.10
CA ILE A 306 -25.19 -13.37 -0.69
C ILE A 306 -23.73 -13.21 -0.28
N ASP A 307 -23.39 -12.03 0.27
CA ASP A 307 -22.02 -11.68 0.67
C ASP A 307 -21.01 -11.89 -0.48
N GLY A 308 -21.46 -11.65 -1.72
CA GLY A 308 -20.64 -11.79 -2.94
C GLY A 308 -20.52 -13.23 -3.49
N VAL A 309 -21.20 -14.20 -2.89
CA VAL A 309 -21.24 -15.59 -3.36
C VAL A 309 -22.57 -15.87 -4.04
N GLU A 310 -22.54 -16.35 -5.29
CA GLU A 310 -23.74 -16.82 -5.98
C GLU A 310 -24.39 -17.97 -5.19
N THR A 311 -25.69 -17.84 -4.91
CA THR A 311 -26.40 -18.71 -3.98
C THR A 311 -27.69 -19.19 -4.61
N ASP A 312 -27.85 -20.52 -4.63
CA ASP A 312 -29.14 -21.15 -4.98
C ASP A 312 -30.11 -20.96 -3.82
N TYR A 313 -31.28 -20.37 -4.12
CA TYR A 313 -32.36 -20.14 -3.17
C TYR A 313 -33.61 -20.98 -3.43
N SER A 314 -33.49 -22.01 -4.25
CA SER A 314 -34.57 -23.00 -4.49
C SER A 314 -34.93 -23.81 -3.22
N GLN A 315 -34.00 -23.83 -2.25
CA GLN A 315 -34.15 -24.38 -0.93
C GLN A 315 -33.79 -23.34 0.13
N PRO A 316 -34.25 -23.47 1.40
CA PRO A 316 -33.84 -22.55 2.45
C PRO A 316 -32.32 -22.47 2.61
N VAL A 317 -31.77 -21.26 2.53
CA VAL A 317 -30.33 -20.98 2.61
C VAL A 317 -29.91 -20.91 4.08
N SER A 318 -28.91 -21.68 4.49
CA SER A 318 -28.36 -21.63 5.84
C SER A 318 -27.40 -20.45 5.93
N LEU A 319 -27.75 -19.40 6.68
CA LEU A 319 -26.92 -18.22 6.93
C LEU A 319 -26.59 -18.10 8.42
N ALA A 320 -25.44 -17.49 8.72
CA ALA A 320 -25.08 -17.14 10.09
C ALA A 320 -26.09 -16.10 10.65
N TYR A 321 -26.26 -16.02 11.97
CA TYR A 321 -26.98 -14.88 12.55
C TYR A 321 -26.14 -13.62 12.31
N GLY A 322 -26.81 -12.56 11.90
CA GLY A 322 -26.14 -11.28 11.56
C GLY A 322 -26.76 -10.62 10.33
N LYS A 323 -26.01 -9.70 9.76
CA LYS A 323 -26.41 -8.96 8.56
C LYS A 323 -25.71 -9.55 7.35
N HIS A 324 -26.48 -9.87 6.32
CA HIS A 324 -26.00 -10.42 5.05
C HIS A 324 -26.41 -9.50 3.91
N ARG A 325 -25.48 -9.20 3.02
CA ARG A 325 -25.77 -8.41 1.83
C ARG A 325 -26.33 -9.33 0.75
N VAL A 326 -27.58 -9.07 0.34
CA VAL A 326 -28.24 -9.77 -0.75
C VAL A 326 -28.25 -8.86 -1.98
N VAL A 327 -27.81 -9.41 -3.11
CA VAL A 327 -27.87 -8.77 -4.41
C VAL A 327 -28.62 -9.67 -5.37
N LEU A 328 -29.63 -9.13 -6.04
CA LEU A 328 -30.39 -9.85 -7.07
C LEU A 328 -30.23 -9.17 -8.42
N SER A 329 -30.11 -9.97 -9.46
CA SER A 329 -30.14 -9.52 -10.84
C SER A 329 -31.05 -10.40 -11.69
N ALA A 330 -31.90 -9.77 -12.50
CA ALA A 330 -32.74 -10.46 -13.47
C ALA A 330 -32.86 -9.62 -14.75
N ASN A 331 -32.97 -10.30 -15.90
CA ASN A 331 -33.12 -9.60 -17.16
C ASN A 331 -34.44 -8.84 -17.23
N GLY A 332 -34.38 -7.54 -17.52
CA GLY A 332 -35.54 -6.65 -17.56
C GLY A 332 -35.97 -6.09 -16.20
N TYR A 333 -35.15 -6.25 -15.18
CA TYR A 333 -35.38 -5.70 -13.83
C TYR A 333 -34.17 -4.86 -13.37
N GLU A 334 -34.45 -3.90 -12.48
CA GLU A 334 -33.41 -3.14 -11.81
C GLU A 334 -32.69 -4.04 -10.81
N GLN A 335 -31.35 -3.89 -10.69
CA GLN A 335 -30.59 -4.64 -9.71
C GLN A 335 -31.08 -4.28 -8.28
N TYR A 336 -31.43 -5.30 -7.51
CA TYR A 336 -31.84 -5.15 -6.14
C TYR A 336 -30.68 -5.40 -5.19
N VAL A 337 -30.48 -4.51 -4.23
CA VAL A 337 -29.41 -4.64 -3.21
C VAL A 337 -29.99 -4.30 -1.85
N GLU A 338 -29.96 -5.25 -0.92
CA GLU A 338 -30.44 -5.04 0.45
C GLU A 338 -29.57 -5.80 1.47
N THR A 339 -29.64 -5.35 2.72
CA THR A 339 -29.06 -6.05 3.87
C THR A 339 -30.14 -6.82 4.61
N VAL A 340 -30.08 -8.14 4.57
CA VAL A 340 -30.97 -9.05 5.29
C VAL A 340 -30.37 -9.37 6.65
N ALA A 341 -31.12 -9.12 7.73
CA ALA A 341 -30.72 -9.52 9.07
C ALA A 341 -31.27 -10.92 9.40
N VAL A 342 -30.38 -11.83 9.75
CA VAL A 342 -30.73 -13.19 10.21
C VAL A 342 -30.63 -13.23 11.73
N SER A 343 -31.74 -13.42 12.42
CA SER A 343 -31.82 -13.44 13.88
C SER A 343 -32.63 -14.59 14.46
N GLN A 344 -33.19 -15.42 13.60
CA GLN A 344 -34.07 -16.55 13.98
C GLN A 344 -33.60 -17.85 13.31
N ALA A 345 -33.93 -18.98 13.93
CA ALA A 345 -33.60 -20.31 13.39
C ALA A 345 -34.25 -20.57 12.03
N TYR A 346 -35.40 -19.93 11.77
CA TYR A 346 -36.09 -19.95 10.48
C TYR A 346 -36.76 -18.62 10.22
N GLN A 347 -36.57 -18.06 9.00
CA GLN A 347 -37.25 -16.85 8.54
C GLN A 347 -37.52 -16.90 7.03
N THR A 348 -38.53 -16.15 6.58
CA THR A 348 -38.84 -15.96 5.15
C THR A 348 -38.57 -14.53 4.79
N VAL A 349 -37.90 -14.32 3.66
CA VAL A 349 -37.63 -13.01 3.05
C VAL A 349 -38.33 -12.97 1.70
N VAL A 350 -39.25 -12.02 1.52
CA VAL A 350 -39.98 -11.81 0.26
C VAL A 350 -39.40 -10.59 -0.44
N ILE A 351 -39.02 -10.74 -1.69
CA ILE A 351 -38.40 -9.66 -2.50
C ILE A 351 -39.09 -9.60 -3.85
N ASP A 352 -39.74 -8.48 -4.14
CA ASP A 352 -40.28 -8.16 -5.45
C ASP A 352 -39.39 -7.12 -6.15
N MET A 353 -38.69 -7.56 -7.21
CA MET A 353 -37.78 -6.68 -7.97
C MET A 353 -38.60 -5.72 -8.87
N THR A 354 -38.13 -4.48 -8.99
CA THR A 354 -38.74 -3.48 -9.86
C THR A 354 -38.33 -3.75 -11.33
N ALA A 355 -39.31 -3.82 -12.21
CA ALA A 355 -39.07 -3.94 -13.65
C ALA A 355 -38.32 -2.70 -14.17
N SER A 356 -37.27 -2.90 -14.94
CA SER A 356 -36.59 -1.80 -15.66
C SER A 356 -37.58 -1.18 -16.64
N SER A 357 -37.87 0.09 -16.49
CA SER A 357 -38.63 0.84 -17.49
C SER A 357 -37.79 0.91 -18.77
N ALA A 358 -38.05 0.03 -19.73
CA ALA A 358 -37.52 0.17 -21.08
C ALA A 358 -38.09 1.46 -21.67
N THR A 359 -37.31 2.51 -21.70
CA THR A 359 -37.68 3.76 -22.38
C THR A 359 -37.57 3.51 -23.88
N THR A 360 -38.66 3.01 -24.46
CA THR A 360 -38.90 3.19 -25.89
C THR A 360 -39.10 4.68 -26.13
N THR A 361 -38.17 5.25 -26.88
CA THR A 361 -38.24 6.63 -27.36
C THR A 361 -39.53 6.85 -28.16
N ALA A 362 -40.48 7.51 -27.54
CA ALA A 362 -41.57 8.21 -28.27
C ALA A 362 -41.79 9.55 -27.57
N ALA A 363 -41.67 10.57 -28.38
CA ALA A 363 -41.68 11.96 -28.02
C ALA A 363 -43.00 12.43 -27.35
N SER A 364 -42.82 13.46 -26.57
CA SER A 364 -43.73 14.60 -26.38
C SER A 364 -44.53 14.71 -25.09
N SER A 365 -44.24 15.80 -24.45
CA SER A 365 -45.09 16.79 -23.78
C SER A 365 -45.63 16.53 -22.37
N THR A 366 -45.07 17.33 -21.47
CA THR A 366 -45.71 18.37 -20.63
C THR A 366 -46.49 17.96 -19.37
N LYS A 367 -45.97 18.49 -18.28
CA LYS A 367 -46.60 19.09 -17.06
C LYS A 367 -46.84 18.24 -15.82
N THR A 368 -46.19 18.71 -14.83
CA THR A 368 -46.57 19.37 -13.56
C THR A 368 -46.86 18.48 -12.36
N ALA A 369 -45.93 18.61 -11.42
CA ALA A 369 -46.00 18.86 -9.98
C ALA A 369 -46.92 17.98 -9.10
N THR A 370 -46.44 17.44 -8.02
CA THR A 370 -46.41 18.05 -6.68
C THR A 370 -46.04 16.99 -5.61
N THR A 371 -45.00 17.31 -4.85
CA THR A 371 -44.80 17.22 -3.39
C THR A 371 -45.12 15.90 -2.67
N ALA A 372 -44.15 15.31 -1.98
CA ALA A 372 -43.78 15.59 -0.59
C ALA A 372 -42.61 14.68 -0.13
N ALA A 373 -41.59 15.30 0.19
CA ALA A 373 -40.67 15.27 1.32
C ALA A 373 -40.68 14.05 2.26
N ASN A 374 -39.50 13.40 2.41
CA ASN A 374 -38.78 13.48 3.67
C ASN A 374 -37.31 13.09 3.49
N LYS A 375 -36.53 13.96 3.76
CA LYS A 375 -35.23 14.36 4.22
C LYS A 375 -34.48 13.29 5.03
N ALA A 376 -33.32 12.85 4.50
CA ALA A 376 -32.15 12.62 5.28
C ALA A 376 -30.96 13.18 4.50
N THR A 377 -30.41 14.24 5.07
CA THR A 377 -29.30 15.04 4.55
C THR A 377 -28.01 14.28 4.74
N THR A 378 -27.31 13.98 3.68
CA THR A 378 -25.87 13.82 3.68
C THR A 378 -25.30 14.53 2.47
N ALA A 379 -24.21 15.23 2.72
CA ALA A 379 -23.44 16.13 1.89
C ALA A 379 -23.66 16.00 0.37
N ALA A 380 -24.01 17.13 -0.25
CA ALA A 380 -24.11 17.29 -1.67
C ALA A 380 -22.77 16.96 -2.34
N ASP A 381 -22.69 15.79 -2.93
CA ASP A 381 -21.71 15.47 -3.94
C ASP A 381 -22.25 16.02 -5.27
N LEU A 382 -21.50 16.94 -5.88
CA LEU A 382 -21.79 17.46 -7.21
C LEU A 382 -21.54 16.30 -8.20
N THR A 383 -22.54 15.48 -8.40
CA THR A 383 -22.50 14.38 -9.36
C THR A 383 -22.53 14.95 -10.78
N SER A 384 -21.37 14.96 -11.45
CA SER A 384 -21.37 15.00 -12.90
C SER A 384 -22.05 13.71 -13.38
N GLY A 385 -23.01 13.79 -14.30
CA GLY A 385 -23.78 12.65 -14.81
C GLY A 385 -22.95 11.65 -15.66
N TYR A 386 -21.64 11.52 -15.41
CA TYR A 386 -20.74 10.64 -16.12
C TYR A 386 -20.49 9.36 -15.32
N THR A 387 -20.42 8.24 -16.03
CA THR A 387 -20.10 6.92 -15.47
C THR A 387 -18.74 6.44 -16.00
N VAL A 388 -18.03 5.74 -15.15
CA VAL A 388 -16.82 4.98 -15.51
C VAL A 388 -17.22 3.53 -15.71
N ASN A 389 -16.99 3.00 -16.91
CA ASN A 389 -17.30 1.62 -17.25
C ASN A 389 -16.03 0.76 -17.20
N ILE A 390 -16.07 -0.32 -16.45
CA ILE A 390 -15.01 -1.34 -16.40
C ILE A 390 -15.52 -2.56 -17.14
N THR A 391 -14.81 -2.94 -18.21
CA THR A 391 -15.27 -3.99 -19.13
C THR A 391 -14.43 -5.26 -19.08
N ALA A 392 -13.26 -5.22 -18.43
CA ALA A 392 -12.37 -6.37 -18.29
C ALA A 392 -11.53 -6.29 -17.01
N PRO A 393 -11.08 -7.41 -16.45
CA PRO A 393 -11.40 -8.79 -16.86
C PRO A 393 -12.81 -9.22 -16.42
N GLU A 394 -13.54 -9.84 -17.32
CA GLU A 394 -14.91 -10.32 -17.04
C GLU A 394 -14.97 -11.26 -15.84
N GLY A 395 -15.98 -11.08 -14.99
CA GLY A 395 -16.19 -11.84 -13.78
C GLY A 395 -15.24 -11.50 -12.62
N ALA A 396 -14.45 -10.42 -12.74
CA ALA A 396 -13.69 -9.88 -11.61
C ALA A 396 -14.59 -9.03 -10.70
N ALA A 397 -14.41 -9.12 -9.39
CA ALA A 397 -15.00 -8.21 -8.44
C ALA A 397 -14.31 -6.85 -8.53
N LEU A 398 -15.09 -5.78 -8.73
CA LEU A 398 -14.62 -4.41 -8.76
C LEU A 398 -14.85 -3.74 -7.41
N TYR A 399 -13.80 -3.10 -6.91
CA TYR A 399 -13.86 -2.22 -5.75
C TYR A 399 -13.37 -0.83 -6.15
N VAL A 400 -14.02 0.21 -5.63
CA VAL A 400 -13.60 1.62 -5.77
C VAL A 400 -13.44 2.18 -4.37
N ASP A 401 -12.24 2.66 -4.04
CA ASP A 401 -11.88 3.12 -2.68
C ASP A 401 -12.24 2.08 -1.60
N SER A 402 -11.99 0.80 -1.89
CA SER A 402 -12.33 -0.35 -1.04
C SER A 402 -13.82 -0.66 -0.90
N VAL A 403 -14.70 0.05 -1.63
CA VAL A 403 -16.13 -0.24 -1.69
C VAL A 403 -16.40 -1.17 -2.88
N TYR A 404 -17.04 -2.30 -2.63
CA TYR A 404 -17.46 -3.22 -3.69
C TYR A 404 -18.52 -2.56 -4.59
N ILE A 405 -18.30 -2.58 -5.90
CA ILE A 405 -19.20 -2.00 -6.90
C ILE A 405 -19.99 -3.09 -7.62
N GLY A 406 -19.34 -4.17 -8.03
CA GLY A 406 -19.99 -5.25 -8.78
C GLY A 406 -19.00 -6.18 -9.44
N LEU A 407 -19.51 -7.13 -10.24
CA LEU A 407 -18.69 -7.96 -11.12
C LEU A 407 -18.52 -7.27 -12.46
N VAL A 408 -17.32 -7.32 -13.00
CA VAL A 408 -16.99 -6.79 -14.33
C VAL A 408 -17.66 -7.67 -15.42
N PRO A 409 -18.35 -7.08 -16.43
CA PRO A 409 -18.46 -5.66 -16.71
C PRO A 409 -19.46 -4.93 -15.79
N CYS A 410 -19.01 -3.81 -15.23
CA CYS A 410 -19.85 -2.97 -14.37
C CYS A 410 -19.41 -1.50 -14.45
N SER A 411 -20.22 -0.60 -13.93
CA SER A 411 -19.95 0.84 -13.95
C SER A 411 -20.20 1.48 -12.60
N PHE A 412 -19.53 2.63 -12.38
CA PHE A 412 -19.76 3.47 -11.20
C PHE A 412 -19.79 4.95 -11.59
N HIS A 413 -20.44 5.77 -10.76
CA HIS A 413 -20.49 7.20 -11.00
C HIS A 413 -19.12 7.84 -10.84
N LYS A 414 -18.75 8.67 -11.82
CA LYS A 414 -17.51 9.42 -11.81
C LYS A 414 -17.59 10.49 -10.71
N SER A 415 -16.70 10.40 -9.75
CA SER A 415 -16.46 11.45 -8.75
C SER A 415 -15.05 12.01 -8.92
N TYR A 416 -14.87 13.27 -8.57
CA TYR A 416 -13.59 13.95 -8.69
C TYR A 416 -12.52 13.36 -7.78
N GLY A 417 -11.28 13.44 -8.22
CA GLY A 417 -10.11 13.14 -7.44
C GLY A 417 -9.49 11.78 -7.73
N SER A 418 -8.55 11.42 -6.89
CA SER A 418 -7.86 10.13 -6.96
C SER A 418 -8.76 9.03 -6.42
N LYS A 419 -8.94 7.97 -7.18
CA LYS A 419 -9.72 6.78 -6.81
C LYS A 419 -8.84 5.54 -6.91
N THR A 420 -8.92 4.67 -5.92
CA THR A 420 -8.29 3.36 -5.98
C THR A 420 -9.27 2.34 -6.52
N ILE A 421 -8.97 1.82 -7.71
CA ILE A 421 -9.75 0.76 -8.36
C ILE A 421 -9.04 -0.55 -8.11
N THR A 422 -9.71 -1.48 -7.42
CA THR A 422 -9.19 -2.83 -7.15
C THR A 422 -10.03 -3.86 -7.87
N LEU A 423 -9.37 -4.74 -8.61
CA LEU A 423 -9.97 -5.88 -9.30
C LEU A 423 -9.48 -7.17 -8.66
N SER A 424 -10.43 -8.01 -8.24
CA SER A 424 -10.14 -9.30 -7.63
C SER A 424 -10.93 -10.41 -8.30
N LYS A 425 -10.27 -11.51 -8.66
CA LYS A 425 -10.89 -12.70 -9.26
C LYS A 425 -10.24 -13.95 -8.73
N SER A 426 -11.03 -14.95 -8.36
CA SER A 426 -10.52 -16.23 -7.85
C SER A 426 -9.54 -16.86 -8.84
N GLY A 427 -8.38 -17.31 -8.35
CA GLY A 427 -7.30 -17.87 -9.17
C GLY A 427 -6.39 -16.86 -9.87
N TYR A 428 -6.59 -15.57 -9.64
CA TYR A 428 -5.76 -14.48 -10.18
C TYR A 428 -5.23 -13.57 -9.08
N LYS A 429 -4.10 -12.92 -9.35
CA LYS A 429 -3.56 -11.92 -8.43
C LYS A 429 -4.48 -10.70 -8.43
N THR A 430 -4.91 -10.26 -7.24
CA THR A 430 -5.62 -9.00 -7.06
C THR A 430 -4.73 -7.83 -7.49
N VAL A 431 -5.30 -6.87 -8.21
CA VAL A 431 -4.58 -5.70 -8.74
C VAL A 431 -5.32 -4.44 -8.35
N SER A 432 -4.57 -3.45 -7.86
CA SER A 432 -5.10 -2.12 -7.54
C SER A 432 -4.43 -1.07 -8.40
N TYR A 433 -5.23 -0.11 -8.88
CA TYR A 433 -4.79 1.03 -9.68
C TYR A 433 -5.29 2.31 -9.03
N THR A 434 -4.42 3.29 -8.92
CA THR A 434 -4.84 4.65 -8.57
C THR A 434 -5.13 5.41 -9.85
N VAL A 435 -6.36 5.86 -10.01
CA VAL A 435 -6.83 6.59 -11.19
C VAL A 435 -7.23 7.99 -10.76
N LEU A 436 -6.71 9.00 -11.44
CA LEU A 436 -7.14 10.37 -11.26
C LEU A 436 -8.24 10.68 -12.27
N LEU A 437 -9.45 10.94 -11.76
CA LEU A 437 -10.61 11.24 -12.58
C LEU A 437 -10.74 12.76 -12.72
N TYR A 438 -10.54 13.26 -13.94
CA TYR A 438 -10.74 14.66 -14.29
C TYR A 438 -12.12 14.89 -14.88
N THR A 439 -12.67 16.10 -14.73
CA THR A 439 -13.67 16.59 -15.71
C THR A 439 -12.92 17.25 -16.84
N SER A 440 -13.23 16.87 -18.04
CA SER A 440 -12.91 17.67 -19.19
C SER A 440 -14.01 18.71 -19.38
N ASP A 441 -13.87 19.85 -18.71
CA ASP A 441 -14.50 21.09 -19.12
C ASP A 441 -13.38 22.01 -19.58
N ALA A 442 -13.12 21.98 -20.86
CA ALA A 442 -12.49 23.02 -21.64
C ALA A 442 -13.09 23.00 -23.04
#